data_f0cb93eea80140a039b0e5e41624ef82
#
_entry.id   f0cb93eea80140a039b0e5e41624ef82
#
_cell.length_a   1.000
_cell.length_b   1.000
_cell.length_c   1.000
_cell.angle_alpha   90.00
_cell.angle_beta   90.00
_cell.angle_gamma   90.00
#
_symmetry.space_group_name_H-M   'P 1'
#
loop_
_entity.id
_entity.type
_entity.pdbx_description
1 polymer ?
#
loop_
_entity_poly.entity_id
_entity_poly.type
_entity_poly.pdbx_seq_one_letter_code
_entity_poly.pdbx_strand_id
1 'polypeptide(L)'
;FLLATYQNELMRQTIARLISKNKFDVLHIEPFYILPSLPNELPPLVVSEHNIEYEVYRGYAERFSSVLLRPLLHWDVSKMKHWEQLSWGKANAVTAVSEDDAGVIQSYVNHSVEVIPNGVDIRSFPFRLPQRRKDPVILFVGNFRWHPNRDAAYALIEHIWPKLQDRIKNIRLRIVGKDIPKKLRDMVGRVGGKVDENVEDIASVYRDADMLVAPHAISGGTKFKMLEAMATGLPIVTTKEGVSGLKMEQNTHFLLAETPEEFVTAITTLCDNDLLRQTLSKNGRKLIESRYNWDSIATMLDGVWQKASHE
;
A
#
# COMPACT_ATOMS: atom_id res chain seq x y z
N PHE A 1 -13.08 -19.43 -6.99
CA PHE A 1 -13.05 -19.72 -5.53
C PHE A 1 -13.43 -18.47 -4.72
N LEU A 2 -12.75 -17.33 -4.91
CA LEU A 2 -12.98 -16.09 -4.14
C LEU A 2 -14.46 -15.65 -4.21
N LEU A 3 -15.02 -15.52 -5.40
CA LEU A 3 -16.42 -15.07 -5.61
C LEU A 3 -17.44 -15.95 -4.90
N ALA A 4 -17.24 -17.28 -4.92
CA ALA A 4 -18.14 -18.21 -4.23
C ALA A 4 -18.11 -18.04 -2.70
N THR A 5 -16.97 -17.59 -2.15
CA THR A 5 -16.83 -17.33 -0.71
C THR A 5 -17.63 -16.10 -0.28
N TYR A 6 -17.76 -15.09 -1.14
CA TYR A 6 -18.49 -13.84 -0.85
C TYR A 6 -19.93 -13.84 -1.33
N GLN A 7 -20.39 -14.86 -2.09
CA GLN A 7 -21.78 -14.99 -2.47
C GLN A 7 -22.63 -15.38 -1.25
N ASN A 8 -23.52 -14.48 -0.81
CA ASN A 8 -24.29 -14.67 0.39
C ASN A 8 -25.75 -14.23 0.18
N GLU A 9 -26.64 -15.20 0.18
CA GLU A 9 -28.09 -14.98 -0.04
C GLU A 9 -28.73 -14.15 1.08
N LEU A 10 -28.33 -14.35 2.33
CA LEU A 10 -28.86 -13.56 3.47
C LEU A 10 -28.46 -12.10 3.34
N MET A 11 -27.23 -11.82 2.89
CA MET A 11 -26.76 -10.47 2.59
C MET A 11 -27.61 -9.84 1.50
N ARG A 12 -27.88 -10.55 0.40
CA ARG A 12 -28.70 -10.08 -0.71
C ARG A 12 -30.12 -9.71 -0.26
N GLN A 13 -30.75 -10.58 0.51
CA GLN A 13 -32.09 -10.34 1.06
C GLN A 13 -32.10 -9.15 2.04
N THR A 14 -31.05 -9.01 2.83
CA THR A 14 -30.95 -7.90 3.77
C THR A 14 -30.80 -6.57 3.04
N ILE A 15 -29.93 -6.49 2.02
CA ILE A 15 -29.75 -5.31 1.18
C ILE A 15 -31.05 -4.96 0.46
N ALA A 16 -31.72 -5.95 -0.17
CA ALA A 16 -33.00 -5.73 -0.84
C ALA A 16 -34.06 -5.16 0.11
N ARG A 17 -34.16 -5.70 1.34
CA ARG A 17 -35.08 -5.19 2.37
C ARG A 17 -34.75 -3.77 2.83
N LEU A 18 -33.45 -3.42 2.94
CA LEU A 18 -33.03 -2.08 3.32
C LEU A 18 -33.38 -1.07 2.22
N ILE A 19 -33.08 -1.39 0.96
CA ILE A 19 -33.38 -0.56 -0.21
C ILE A 19 -34.91 -0.35 -0.34
N SER A 20 -35.72 -1.40 -0.14
CA SER A 20 -37.18 -1.29 -0.23
C SER A 20 -37.82 -0.42 0.87
N LYS A 21 -37.18 -0.28 2.02
CA LYS A 21 -37.68 0.48 3.17
C LYS A 21 -37.14 1.89 3.29
N ASN A 22 -36.00 2.16 2.66
CA ASN A 22 -35.29 3.44 2.77
C ASN A 22 -34.90 3.93 1.39
N LYS A 23 -34.86 5.23 1.21
CA LYS A 23 -34.28 5.84 0.03
C LYS A 23 -32.79 6.05 0.29
N PHE A 24 -31.94 5.46 -0.58
CA PHE A 24 -30.51 5.68 -0.61
C PHE A 24 -30.16 6.42 -1.90
N ASP A 25 -29.29 7.41 -1.82
CA ASP A 25 -28.84 8.17 -2.97
C ASP A 25 -27.75 7.42 -3.74
N VAL A 26 -26.96 6.62 -3.04
CA VAL A 26 -25.84 5.82 -3.61
C VAL A 26 -25.70 4.52 -2.82
N LEU A 27 -25.34 3.45 -3.53
CA LEU A 27 -24.80 2.22 -2.96
C LEU A 27 -23.29 2.16 -3.29
N HIS A 28 -22.45 2.15 -2.27
CA HIS A 28 -21.01 2.03 -2.42
C HIS A 28 -20.54 0.64 -2.00
N ILE A 29 -19.77 -0.03 -2.86
CA ILE A 29 -19.17 -1.34 -2.57
C ILE A 29 -17.64 -1.30 -2.68
N GLU A 30 -17.00 -2.05 -1.79
CA GLU A 30 -15.55 -2.26 -1.71
C GLU A 30 -15.26 -3.72 -1.36
N PRO A 31 -14.65 -4.48 -2.22
CA PRO A 31 -14.45 -4.38 -3.67
C PRO A 31 -15.52 -5.17 -4.46
N PHE A 32 -15.26 -5.40 -5.76
CA PHE A 32 -16.19 -5.99 -6.73
C PHE A 32 -16.77 -7.36 -6.35
N TYR A 33 -16.10 -8.18 -5.58
CA TYR A 33 -16.55 -9.56 -5.27
C TYR A 33 -17.79 -9.61 -4.37
N ILE A 34 -18.28 -8.48 -3.89
CA ILE A 34 -19.60 -8.36 -3.23
C ILE A 34 -20.74 -8.33 -4.28
N LEU A 35 -20.45 -8.01 -5.54
CA LEU A 35 -21.44 -7.87 -6.60
C LEU A 35 -22.42 -9.07 -6.71
N PRO A 36 -22.01 -10.36 -6.61
CA PRO A 36 -22.92 -11.50 -6.65
C PRO A 36 -23.93 -11.53 -5.49
N SER A 37 -23.69 -10.80 -4.42
CA SER A 37 -24.56 -10.68 -3.24
C SER A 37 -25.50 -9.48 -3.28
N LEU A 38 -25.48 -8.71 -4.39
CA LEU A 38 -26.38 -7.57 -4.56
C LEU A 38 -27.74 -8.02 -5.16
N PRO A 39 -28.85 -7.36 -4.82
CA PRO A 39 -30.12 -7.53 -5.52
C PRO A 39 -30.08 -6.95 -6.94
N ASN A 40 -31.11 -7.26 -7.75
CA ASN A 40 -31.18 -6.80 -9.14
C ASN A 40 -31.46 -5.32 -9.26
N GLU A 41 -32.29 -4.76 -8.37
CA GLU A 41 -32.63 -3.35 -8.33
C GLU A 41 -31.75 -2.65 -7.29
N LEU A 42 -30.98 -1.67 -7.74
CA LEU A 42 -30.02 -0.93 -6.94
C LEU A 42 -30.22 0.58 -7.11
N PRO A 43 -29.96 1.38 -6.07
CA PRO A 43 -29.65 2.79 -6.29
C PRO A 43 -28.37 2.94 -7.10
N PRO A 44 -27.99 4.15 -7.54
CA PRO A 44 -26.72 4.39 -8.22
C PRO A 44 -25.55 3.69 -7.51
N LEU A 45 -24.78 2.92 -8.27
CA LEU A 45 -23.72 2.04 -7.76
C LEU A 45 -22.35 2.68 -7.94
N VAL A 46 -21.61 2.83 -6.85
CA VAL A 46 -20.18 3.17 -6.87
C VAL A 46 -19.37 1.93 -6.49
N VAL A 47 -18.35 1.61 -7.28
CA VAL A 47 -17.43 0.51 -7.04
C VAL A 47 -16.03 1.08 -6.77
N SER A 48 -15.46 0.79 -5.61
CA SER A 48 -14.08 1.18 -5.26
C SER A 48 -13.16 -0.03 -5.32
N GLU A 49 -12.11 0.10 -6.12
CA GLU A 49 -11.08 -0.92 -6.28
C GLU A 49 -9.79 -0.53 -5.57
N HIS A 50 -9.29 -1.43 -4.73
CA HIS A 50 -8.03 -1.25 -4.01
C HIS A 50 -6.81 -1.81 -4.77
N ASN A 51 -7.05 -2.68 -5.73
CA ASN A 51 -6.11 -3.28 -6.67
C ASN A 51 -6.89 -3.76 -7.88
N ILE A 52 -6.20 -4.02 -8.97
CA ILE A 52 -6.73 -4.86 -10.05
C ILE A 52 -6.50 -6.32 -9.64
N GLU A 53 -7.53 -6.92 -9.02
CA GLU A 53 -7.38 -8.23 -8.36
C GLU A 53 -6.98 -9.34 -9.33
N TYR A 54 -7.54 -9.40 -10.55
CA TYR A 54 -7.14 -10.42 -11.53
C TYR A 54 -5.66 -10.30 -11.91
N GLU A 55 -5.06 -9.13 -11.89
CA GLU A 55 -3.61 -8.95 -12.15
C GLU A 55 -2.76 -9.46 -10.99
N VAL A 56 -3.18 -9.17 -9.77
CA VAL A 56 -2.53 -9.68 -8.55
C VAL A 56 -2.54 -11.21 -8.57
N TYR A 57 -3.71 -11.82 -8.81
CA TYR A 57 -3.86 -13.29 -8.84
C TYR A 57 -3.15 -13.92 -10.05
N ARG A 58 -3.08 -13.24 -11.19
CA ARG A 58 -2.26 -13.67 -12.34
C ARG A 58 -0.79 -13.78 -11.95
N GLY A 59 -0.24 -12.78 -11.27
CA GLY A 59 1.12 -12.81 -10.77
C GLY A 59 1.39 -13.97 -9.80
N TYR A 60 0.41 -14.35 -8.97
CA TYR A 60 0.50 -15.55 -8.14
C TYR A 60 0.47 -16.84 -8.96
N ALA A 61 -0.44 -16.95 -9.94
CA ALA A 61 -0.57 -18.13 -10.80
C ALA A 61 0.71 -18.41 -11.58
N GLU A 62 1.36 -17.38 -12.11
CA GLU A 62 2.63 -17.46 -12.86
C GLU A 62 3.80 -17.97 -12.01
N ARG A 63 3.81 -17.63 -10.72
CA ARG A 63 4.87 -18.02 -9.77
C ARG A 63 4.56 -19.28 -8.98
N PHE A 64 3.40 -19.88 -9.20
CA PHE A 64 3.01 -21.09 -8.47
C PHE A 64 3.97 -22.25 -8.78
N SER A 65 4.43 -22.94 -7.73
CA SER A 65 5.48 -23.97 -7.84
C SER A 65 5.12 -25.14 -8.75
N SER A 66 3.84 -25.57 -8.75
CA SER A 66 3.37 -26.68 -9.59
C SER A 66 2.92 -26.18 -10.96
N VAL A 67 3.71 -26.47 -11.99
CA VAL A 67 3.40 -26.13 -13.39
C VAL A 67 2.09 -26.79 -13.85
N LEU A 68 1.77 -27.99 -13.36
CA LEU A 68 0.55 -28.72 -13.72
C LEU A 68 -0.74 -28.05 -13.21
N LEU A 69 -0.68 -27.30 -12.12
CA LEU A 69 -1.83 -26.60 -11.55
C LEU A 69 -2.00 -25.18 -12.09
N ARG A 70 -0.99 -24.61 -12.76
CA ARG A 70 -1.06 -23.25 -13.33
C ARG A 70 -2.25 -23.04 -14.28
N PRO A 71 -2.63 -23.96 -15.19
CA PRO A 71 -3.79 -23.78 -16.06
C PRO A 71 -5.10 -23.59 -15.29
N LEU A 72 -5.30 -24.33 -14.18
CA LEU A 72 -6.48 -24.19 -13.33
C LEU A 72 -6.51 -22.82 -12.64
N LEU A 73 -5.36 -22.34 -12.18
CA LEU A 73 -5.24 -21.01 -11.57
C LEU A 73 -5.52 -19.92 -12.60
N HIS A 74 -4.98 -20.03 -13.82
CA HIS A 74 -5.28 -19.07 -14.89
C HIS A 74 -6.75 -19.06 -15.29
N TRP A 75 -7.44 -20.21 -15.26
CA TRP A 75 -8.87 -20.27 -15.49
C TRP A 75 -9.65 -19.55 -14.37
N ASP A 76 -9.24 -19.68 -13.11
CA ASP A 76 -9.85 -18.97 -11.99
C ASP A 76 -9.59 -17.45 -12.09
N VAL A 77 -8.39 -17.04 -12.49
CA VAL A 77 -8.03 -15.64 -12.82
C VAL A 77 -8.92 -15.08 -13.94
N SER A 78 -9.19 -15.87 -14.99
CA SER A 78 -10.06 -15.43 -16.09
C SER A 78 -11.50 -15.18 -15.65
N LYS A 79 -12.03 -16.01 -14.74
CA LYS A 79 -13.34 -15.78 -14.12
C LYS A 79 -13.33 -14.52 -13.27
N MET A 80 -12.29 -14.32 -12.47
CA MET A 80 -12.14 -13.14 -11.64
C MET A 80 -12.13 -11.87 -12.51
N LYS A 81 -11.33 -11.86 -13.57
CA LYS A 81 -11.29 -10.78 -14.56
C LYS A 81 -12.67 -10.46 -15.12
N HIS A 82 -13.43 -11.50 -15.51
CA HIS A 82 -14.77 -11.30 -16.04
C HIS A 82 -15.71 -10.62 -15.02
N TRP A 83 -15.70 -11.06 -13.77
CA TRP A 83 -16.56 -10.49 -12.74
C TRP A 83 -16.13 -9.08 -12.33
N GLU A 84 -14.84 -8.81 -12.28
CA GLU A 84 -14.28 -7.50 -12.00
C GLU A 84 -14.70 -6.50 -13.10
N GLN A 85 -14.51 -6.85 -14.37
CA GLN A 85 -14.97 -6.05 -15.51
C GLN A 85 -16.49 -5.87 -15.55
N LEU A 86 -17.25 -6.91 -15.19
CA LEU A 86 -18.71 -6.83 -15.09
C LEU A 86 -19.15 -5.83 -14.02
N SER A 87 -18.44 -5.77 -12.88
CA SER A 87 -18.73 -4.82 -11.81
C SER A 87 -18.50 -3.39 -12.25
N TRP A 88 -17.37 -3.13 -12.94
CA TRP A 88 -17.05 -1.82 -13.49
C TRP A 88 -18.08 -1.36 -14.51
N GLY A 89 -18.51 -2.25 -15.41
CA GLY A 89 -19.53 -1.94 -16.42
C GLY A 89 -20.94 -1.72 -15.87
N LYS A 90 -21.24 -2.24 -14.66
CA LYS A 90 -22.53 -2.03 -13.98
C LYS A 90 -22.55 -0.80 -13.07
N ALA A 91 -21.39 -0.29 -12.71
CA ALA A 91 -21.28 0.86 -11.82
C ALA A 91 -21.66 2.15 -12.54
N ASN A 92 -22.27 3.11 -11.82
CA ASN A 92 -22.44 4.50 -12.27
C ASN A 92 -21.11 5.27 -12.15
N ALA A 93 -20.29 4.93 -11.15
CA ALA A 93 -18.94 5.44 -11.02
C ALA A 93 -17.99 4.37 -10.46
N VAL A 94 -16.73 4.39 -10.91
CA VAL A 94 -15.68 3.53 -10.39
C VAL A 94 -14.55 4.38 -9.85
N THR A 95 -13.99 3.97 -8.72
CA THR A 95 -12.78 4.59 -8.17
C THR A 95 -11.64 3.59 -8.09
N ALA A 96 -10.43 4.08 -8.27
CA ALA A 96 -9.19 3.32 -8.10
C ALA A 96 -8.22 4.06 -7.18
N VAL A 97 -7.31 3.33 -6.52
CA VAL A 97 -6.35 3.94 -5.59
C VAL A 97 -5.13 4.55 -6.28
N SER A 98 -4.92 4.24 -7.57
CA SER A 98 -3.80 4.76 -8.36
C SER A 98 -4.23 5.15 -9.77
N GLU A 99 -3.44 5.99 -10.43
CA GLU A 99 -3.67 6.35 -11.84
C GLU A 99 -3.41 5.17 -12.78
N ASP A 100 -2.48 4.28 -12.41
CA ASP A 100 -2.19 3.08 -13.19
C ASP A 100 -3.41 2.15 -13.19
N ASP A 101 -3.99 1.88 -12.01
CA ASP A 101 -5.20 1.07 -11.90
C ASP A 101 -6.41 1.74 -12.59
N ALA A 102 -6.56 3.06 -12.41
CA ALA A 102 -7.60 3.83 -13.09
C ALA A 102 -7.47 3.74 -14.61
N GLY A 103 -6.27 3.80 -15.17
CA GLY A 103 -5.99 3.62 -16.58
C GLY A 103 -6.40 2.24 -17.10
N VAL A 104 -6.13 1.20 -16.32
CA VAL A 104 -6.57 -0.17 -16.64
C VAL A 104 -8.09 -0.23 -16.68
N ILE A 105 -8.78 0.23 -15.62
CA ILE A 105 -10.25 0.21 -15.53
C ILE A 105 -10.87 1.03 -16.67
N GLN A 106 -10.34 2.23 -16.93
CA GLN A 106 -10.83 3.13 -17.98
C GLN A 106 -10.82 2.50 -19.38
N SER A 107 -9.91 1.54 -19.62
CA SER A 107 -9.87 0.81 -20.90
C SER A 107 -11.07 -0.12 -21.13
N TYR A 108 -11.88 -0.39 -20.09
CA TYR A 108 -13.03 -1.30 -20.11
C TYR A 108 -14.38 -0.60 -19.94
N VAL A 109 -14.40 0.68 -19.51
CA VAL A 109 -15.63 1.42 -19.25
C VAL A 109 -15.69 2.73 -20.01
N ASN A 110 -16.91 3.21 -20.29
CA ASN A 110 -17.12 4.47 -21.01
C ASN A 110 -17.33 5.69 -20.11
N HIS A 111 -17.62 5.45 -18.81
CA HIS A 111 -17.73 6.53 -17.82
C HIS A 111 -16.35 6.84 -17.20
N SER A 112 -16.21 7.98 -16.54
CA SER A 112 -14.95 8.37 -15.89
C SER A 112 -14.60 7.47 -14.72
N VAL A 113 -13.30 7.17 -14.56
CA VAL A 113 -12.75 6.49 -13.39
C VAL A 113 -12.00 7.51 -12.56
N GLU A 114 -12.44 7.69 -11.32
CA GLU A 114 -11.83 8.68 -10.43
C GLU A 114 -10.74 8.05 -9.56
N VAL A 115 -9.63 8.77 -9.37
CA VAL A 115 -8.54 8.29 -8.51
C VAL A 115 -8.77 8.77 -7.07
N ILE A 116 -9.09 7.84 -6.18
CA ILE A 116 -9.25 8.07 -4.74
C ILE A 116 -8.14 7.31 -4.01
N PRO A 117 -7.00 7.94 -3.73
CA PRO A 117 -5.84 7.26 -3.17
C PRO A 117 -6.07 6.86 -1.69
N ASN A 118 -5.27 5.91 -1.21
CA ASN A 118 -5.18 5.67 0.22
C ASN A 118 -4.56 6.87 0.95
N GLY A 119 -5.02 7.13 2.16
CA GLY A 119 -4.59 8.27 2.96
C GLY A 119 -3.92 7.89 4.28
N VAL A 120 -3.51 8.92 5.00
CA VAL A 120 -3.00 8.83 6.37
C VAL A 120 -3.64 9.92 7.23
N ASP A 121 -3.96 9.60 8.49
CA ASP A 121 -4.39 10.62 9.46
C ASP A 121 -3.18 11.38 9.97
N ILE A 122 -3.00 12.58 9.48
CA ILE A 122 -1.87 13.44 9.86
C ILE A 122 -1.86 13.84 11.34
N ARG A 123 -2.98 13.72 12.05
CA ARG A 123 -3.08 13.99 13.49
C ARG A 123 -2.48 12.85 14.30
N SER A 124 -2.65 11.61 13.82
CA SER A 124 -2.06 10.41 14.43
C SER A 124 -0.56 10.30 14.15
N PHE A 125 -0.05 10.97 13.10
CA PHE A 125 1.36 10.97 12.70
C PHE A 125 1.95 12.38 12.75
N PRO A 126 2.26 12.91 13.96
CA PRO A 126 2.78 14.26 14.12
C PRO A 126 4.15 14.43 13.47
N PHE A 127 4.29 15.49 12.70
CA PHE A 127 5.52 15.82 11.98
C PHE A 127 6.67 16.16 12.92
N ARG A 128 7.85 15.63 12.62
CA ARG A 128 9.10 15.95 13.27
C ARG A 128 10.21 16.11 12.24
N LEU A 129 10.97 17.18 12.32
CA LEU A 129 12.20 17.32 11.54
C LEU A 129 13.24 16.30 12.01
N PRO A 130 13.85 15.53 11.08
CA PRO A 130 14.89 14.59 11.43
C PRO A 130 16.13 15.33 11.94
N GLN A 131 16.70 14.81 13.02
CA GLN A 131 17.94 15.33 13.61
C GLN A 131 19.07 14.33 13.38
N ARG A 132 20.29 14.81 13.24
CA ARG A 132 21.46 13.92 13.16
C ARG A 132 21.62 13.17 14.48
N ARG A 133 21.68 11.85 14.41
CA ARG A 133 21.99 10.98 15.55
C ARG A 133 23.38 10.37 15.37
N LYS A 134 24.06 10.15 16.51
CA LYS A 134 25.33 9.43 16.52
C LYS A 134 25.16 7.97 16.13
N ASP A 135 24.05 7.37 16.54
CA ASP A 135 23.69 5.97 16.30
C ASP A 135 22.40 5.92 15.45
N PRO A 136 22.48 6.04 14.10
CA PRO A 136 21.31 6.14 13.26
C PRO A 136 20.51 4.83 13.25
N VAL A 137 19.18 4.94 13.30
CA VAL A 137 18.23 3.82 13.32
C VAL A 137 17.58 3.70 11.94
N ILE A 138 17.84 2.58 11.28
CA ILE A 138 17.10 2.16 10.08
C ILE A 138 15.85 1.41 10.50
N LEU A 139 14.71 1.82 9.98
CA LEU A 139 13.41 1.21 10.21
C LEU A 139 12.94 0.46 8.96
N PHE A 140 12.44 -0.75 9.16
CA PHE A 140 11.61 -1.47 8.20
C PHE A 140 10.27 -1.81 8.85
N VAL A 141 9.15 -1.49 8.19
CA VAL A 141 7.80 -1.79 8.68
C VAL A 141 7.05 -2.68 7.70
N GLY A 142 6.34 -3.70 8.21
CA GLY A 142 5.52 -4.54 7.33
C GLY A 142 4.59 -5.50 8.04
N ASN A 143 3.54 -5.93 7.32
CA ASN A 143 2.79 -7.13 7.66
C ASN A 143 3.47 -8.32 6.95
N PHE A 144 4.03 -9.26 7.71
CA PHE A 144 4.84 -10.35 7.17
C PHE A 144 4.02 -11.58 6.74
N ARG A 145 2.69 -11.54 6.83
CA ARG A 145 1.83 -12.45 6.06
C ARG A 145 2.01 -12.23 4.56
N TRP A 146 2.29 -10.99 4.18
CA TRP A 146 2.52 -10.60 2.80
C TRP A 146 3.95 -10.90 2.36
N HIS A 147 4.08 -11.80 1.37
CA HIS A 147 5.39 -12.27 0.88
C HIS A 147 6.36 -11.15 0.46
N PRO A 148 5.94 -10.12 -0.30
CA PRO A 148 6.85 -9.03 -0.66
C PRO A 148 7.50 -8.31 0.53
N ASN A 149 6.83 -8.20 1.67
CA ASN A 149 7.44 -7.64 2.87
C ASN A 149 8.51 -8.58 3.48
N ARG A 150 8.28 -9.91 3.41
CA ARG A 150 9.29 -10.90 3.85
C ARG A 150 10.52 -10.85 2.95
N ASP A 151 10.32 -10.86 1.65
CA ASP A 151 11.41 -10.84 0.67
C ASP A 151 12.23 -9.56 0.79
N ALA A 152 11.60 -8.40 0.95
CA ALA A 152 12.27 -7.13 1.17
C ALA A 152 13.07 -7.11 2.49
N ALA A 153 12.52 -7.67 3.58
CA ALA A 153 13.25 -7.75 4.85
C ALA A 153 14.44 -8.72 4.78
N TYR A 154 14.30 -9.85 4.09
CA TYR A 154 15.42 -10.75 3.83
C TYR A 154 16.50 -10.08 2.99
N ALA A 155 16.14 -9.40 1.90
CA ALA A 155 17.08 -8.65 1.08
C ALA A 155 17.82 -7.56 1.87
N LEU A 156 17.11 -6.85 2.75
CA LEU A 156 17.73 -5.87 3.66
C LEU A 156 18.80 -6.52 4.54
N ILE A 157 18.49 -7.66 5.17
CA ILE A 157 19.38 -8.29 6.15
C ILE A 157 20.53 -9.06 5.46
N GLU A 158 20.25 -9.74 4.36
CA GLU A 158 21.24 -10.61 3.70
C GLU A 158 22.20 -9.84 2.79
N HIS A 159 21.73 -8.78 2.12
CA HIS A 159 22.50 -8.15 1.05
C HIS A 159 22.88 -6.69 1.33
N ILE A 160 22.08 -5.95 2.10
CA ILE A 160 22.29 -4.52 2.36
C ILE A 160 22.95 -4.31 3.72
N TRP A 161 22.42 -4.93 4.76
CA TRP A 161 22.85 -4.72 6.14
C TRP A 161 24.33 -4.98 6.42
N PRO A 162 24.97 -6.09 5.95
CA PRO A 162 26.40 -6.33 6.17
C PRO A 162 27.26 -5.18 5.65
N LYS A 163 26.94 -4.69 4.44
CA LYS A 163 27.68 -3.58 3.81
C LYS A 163 27.50 -2.25 4.57
N LEU A 164 26.35 -2.05 5.20
CA LEU A 164 26.09 -0.87 6.03
C LEU A 164 26.87 -0.91 7.33
N GLN A 165 26.96 -2.06 7.99
CA GLN A 165 27.75 -2.24 9.22
C GLN A 165 29.22 -1.92 8.98
N ASP A 166 29.77 -2.29 7.82
CA ASP A 166 31.14 -1.96 7.43
C ASP A 166 31.35 -0.46 7.17
N ARG A 167 30.31 0.24 6.73
CA ARG A 167 30.40 1.65 6.29
C ARG A 167 30.02 2.65 7.38
N ILE A 168 29.04 2.34 8.22
CA ILE A 168 28.49 3.26 9.24
C ILE A 168 28.61 2.63 10.61
N LYS A 169 29.49 3.23 11.45
CA LYS A 169 29.65 2.77 12.84
C LYS A 169 28.35 3.02 13.63
N ASN A 170 28.03 2.08 14.51
CA ASN A 170 26.88 2.13 15.42
C ASN A 170 25.50 2.24 14.76
N ILE A 171 25.39 1.88 13.47
CA ILE A 171 24.09 1.84 12.80
C ILE A 171 23.21 0.75 13.45
N ARG A 172 21.94 1.05 13.64
CA ARG A 172 20.97 0.15 14.29
C ARG A 172 19.86 -0.23 13.31
N LEU A 173 19.45 -1.49 13.35
CA LEU A 173 18.34 -2.03 12.57
C LEU A 173 17.14 -2.27 13.49
N ARG A 174 15.97 -1.79 13.06
CA ARG A 174 14.69 -2.05 13.70
C ARG A 174 13.68 -2.57 12.68
N ILE A 175 13.18 -3.79 12.91
CA ILE A 175 12.13 -4.42 12.10
C ILE A 175 10.85 -4.42 12.92
N VAL A 176 9.78 -3.86 12.37
CA VAL A 176 8.51 -3.71 13.08
C VAL A 176 7.36 -4.25 12.24
N GLY A 177 6.43 -4.96 12.87
CA GLY A 177 5.24 -5.41 12.15
C GLY A 177 4.43 -6.50 12.81
N LYS A 178 3.66 -7.20 11.99
CA LYS A 178 2.82 -8.34 12.41
C LYS A 178 3.25 -9.61 11.71
N ASP A 179 3.05 -10.76 12.38
CA ASP A 179 3.32 -12.09 11.82
C ASP A 179 4.77 -12.27 11.32
N ILE A 180 5.73 -11.78 12.11
CA ILE A 180 7.16 -11.85 11.76
C ILE A 180 7.63 -13.31 11.86
N PRO A 181 8.14 -13.93 10.76
CA PRO A 181 8.59 -15.30 10.79
C PRO A 181 9.74 -15.52 11.78
N LYS A 182 9.75 -16.66 12.46
CA LYS A 182 10.83 -16.99 13.40
C LYS A 182 12.21 -16.88 12.76
N LYS A 183 12.37 -17.40 11.53
CA LYS A 183 13.64 -17.28 10.77
C LYS A 183 14.10 -15.82 10.66
N LEU A 184 13.19 -14.89 10.35
CA LEU A 184 13.52 -13.47 10.23
C LEU A 184 13.92 -12.86 11.58
N ARG A 185 13.21 -13.18 12.67
CA ARG A 185 13.57 -12.75 14.02
C ARG A 185 14.98 -13.21 14.41
N ASP A 186 15.28 -14.50 14.16
CA ASP A 186 16.59 -15.07 14.46
C ASP A 186 17.71 -14.39 13.64
N MET A 187 17.46 -14.06 12.39
CA MET A 187 18.42 -13.34 11.53
C MET A 187 18.67 -11.92 12.03
N VAL A 188 17.60 -11.16 12.35
CA VAL A 188 17.71 -9.80 12.92
C VAL A 188 18.51 -9.83 14.23
N GLY A 189 18.24 -10.80 15.11
CA GLY A 189 18.97 -10.96 16.37
C GLY A 189 20.47 -11.23 16.17
N ARG A 190 20.85 -12.05 15.19
CA ARG A 190 22.26 -12.36 14.88
C ARG A 190 23.05 -11.12 14.44
N VAL A 191 22.39 -10.17 13.79
CA VAL A 191 23.03 -8.93 13.33
C VAL A 191 22.90 -7.78 14.34
N GLY A 192 22.44 -8.06 15.56
CA GLY A 192 22.27 -7.08 16.62
C GLY A 192 21.09 -6.12 16.41
N GLY A 193 20.17 -6.45 15.52
CA GLY A 193 18.98 -5.67 15.27
C GLY A 193 17.87 -5.92 16.29
N LYS A 194 16.88 -5.04 16.32
CA LYS A 194 15.69 -5.12 17.17
C LYS A 194 14.46 -5.52 16.36
N VAL A 195 13.64 -6.40 16.92
CA VAL A 195 12.32 -6.78 16.37
C VAL A 195 11.25 -6.34 17.36
N ASP A 196 10.27 -5.56 16.89
CA ASP A 196 9.08 -5.21 17.67
C ASP A 196 7.82 -5.72 16.93
N GLU A 197 7.06 -6.58 17.59
CA GLU A 197 5.86 -7.20 17.00
C GLU A 197 4.60 -6.64 17.67
N ASN A 198 3.55 -6.39 16.87
CA ASN A 198 2.25 -5.92 17.36
C ASN A 198 2.31 -4.61 18.18
N VAL A 199 3.07 -3.64 17.69
CA VAL A 199 3.22 -2.34 18.36
C VAL A 199 1.89 -1.58 18.33
N GLU A 200 1.44 -1.07 19.49
CA GLU A 200 0.21 -0.29 19.60
C GLU A 200 0.35 1.14 19.04
N ASP A 201 1.44 1.83 19.38
CA ASP A 201 1.77 3.18 18.87
C ASP A 201 2.83 3.09 17.77
N ILE A 202 2.37 2.86 16.54
CA ILE A 202 3.25 2.83 15.38
C ILE A 202 3.87 4.20 15.08
N ALA A 203 3.22 5.30 15.42
CA ALA A 203 3.74 6.65 15.19
C ALA A 203 5.01 6.91 16.01
N SER A 204 5.08 6.36 17.24
CA SER A 204 6.30 6.45 18.05
C SER A 204 7.47 5.72 17.39
N VAL A 205 7.20 4.59 16.72
CA VAL A 205 8.22 3.83 16.00
C VAL A 205 8.85 4.66 14.89
N TYR A 206 8.04 5.34 14.09
CA TYR A 206 8.54 6.23 13.04
C TYR A 206 9.33 7.42 13.62
N ARG A 207 8.86 8.02 14.71
CA ARG A 207 9.56 9.12 15.40
C ARG A 207 10.92 8.72 15.96
N ASP A 208 11.08 7.48 16.37
CA ASP A 208 12.31 6.95 16.96
C ASP A 208 13.34 6.50 15.92
N ALA A 209 12.97 6.42 14.66
CA ALA A 209 13.83 6.10 13.55
C ALA A 209 14.46 7.34 12.89
N ASP A 210 15.50 7.14 12.09
CA ASP A 210 16.17 8.18 11.31
C ASP A 210 15.86 8.08 9.83
N MET A 211 15.51 6.89 9.34
CA MET A 211 15.05 6.66 7.97
C MET A 211 14.25 5.36 7.85
N LEU A 212 13.30 5.34 6.92
CA LEU A 212 12.62 4.14 6.45
C LEU A 212 13.42 3.55 5.28
N VAL A 213 13.75 2.26 5.35
CA VAL A 213 14.41 1.54 4.25
C VAL A 213 13.54 0.37 3.82
N ALA A 214 13.14 0.36 2.54
CA ALA A 214 12.18 -0.61 2.05
C ALA A 214 12.58 -1.14 0.65
N PRO A 215 13.46 -2.16 0.55
CA PRO A 215 13.94 -2.70 -0.72
C PRO A 215 12.93 -3.68 -1.33
N HIS A 216 11.77 -3.18 -1.78
CA HIS A 216 10.74 -3.98 -2.42
C HIS A 216 11.10 -4.30 -3.87
N ALA A 217 11.17 -5.58 -4.22
CA ALA A 217 11.40 -6.04 -5.60
C ALA A 217 10.10 -6.19 -6.40
N ILE A 218 8.95 -6.08 -5.77
CA ILE A 218 7.64 -6.31 -6.37
C ILE A 218 6.67 -5.25 -5.86
N SER A 219 5.94 -4.65 -6.78
CA SER A 219 4.81 -3.78 -6.46
C SER A 219 3.67 -4.62 -5.88
N GLY A 220 2.87 -4.02 -5.02
CA GLY A 220 1.66 -4.63 -4.47
C GLY A 220 1.33 -4.11 -3.09
N GLY A 221 0.04 -4.15 -2.79
CA GLY A 221 -0.52 -3.69 -1.53
C GLY A 221 -0.43 -2.18 -1.32
N THR A 222 -1.20 -1.72 -0.35
CA THR A 222 -1.24 -0.32 0.05
C THR A 222 0.12 0.12 0.58
N LYS A 223 0.57 1.28 0.16
CA LYS A 223 1.88 1.84 0.52
C LYS A 223 1.83 2.65 1.84
N PHE A 224 0.97 2.25 2.80
CA PHE A 224 0.78 2.98 4.06
C PHE A 224 2.09 3.34 4.76
N LYS A 225 3.07 2.41 4.80
CA LYS A 225 4.37 2.70 5.42
C LYS A 225 5.10 3.91 4.82
N MET A 226 4.92 4.17 3.52
CA MET A 226 5.50 5.34 2.85
C MET A 226 4.74 6.61 3.24
N LEU A 227 3.41 6.55 3.29
CA LEU A 227 2.56 7.66 3.71
C LEU A 227 2.80 8.02 5.18
N GLU A 228 2.87 7.03 6.06
CA GLU A 228 3.15 7.19 7.49
C GLU A 228 4.55 7.77 7.74
N ALA A 229 5.57 7.29 7.01
CA ALA A 229 6.92 7.83 7.07
C ALA A 229 6.96 9.30 6.64
N MET A 230 6.35 9.64 5.50
CA MET A 230 6.27 11.02 5.04
C MET A 230 5.47 11.91 6.01
N ALA A 231 4.37 11.40 6.57
CA ALA A 231 3.57 12.14 7.55
C ALA A 231 4.37 12.52 8.79
N THR A 232 5.18 11.57 9.31
CA THR A 232 6.07 11.82 10.46
C THR A 232 7.31 12.62 10.11
N GLY A 233 7.61 12.83 8.83
CA GLY A 233 8.82 13.49 8.36
C GLY A 233 10.04 12.58 8.31
N LEU A 234 9.84 11.25 8.29
CA LEU A 234 10.93 10.28 8.21
C LEU A 234 11.42 10.17 6.75
N PRO A 235 12.70 10.40 6.44
CA PRO A 235 13.26 10.19 5.10
C PRO A 235 13.14 8.73 4.65
N ILE A 236 12.95 8.53 3.35
CA ILE A 236 12.71 7.20 2.75
C ILE A 236 13.80 6.86 1.77
N VAL A 237 14.33 5.62 1.85
CA VAL A 237 15.15 4.98 0.82
C VAL A 237 14.42 3.73 0.35
N THR A 238 14.10 3.67 -0.94
CA THR A 238 13.30 2.57 -1.48
C THR A 238 13.52 2.39 -2.98
N THR A 239 12.99 1.31 -3.54
CA THR A 239 12.98 1.02 -4.97
C THR A 239 11.84 1.76 -5.68
N LYS A 240 11.84 1.74 -7.02
CA LYS A 240 10.73 2.19 -7.86
C LYS A 240 9.43 1.44 -7.50
N GLU A 241 9.53 0.14 -7.28
CA GLU A 241 8.40 -0.71 -6.89
C GLU A 241 7.84 -0.34 -5.51
N GLY A 242 8.69 0.12 -4.60
CA GLY A 242 8.27 0.56 -3.27
C GLY A 242 7.37 1.79 -3.25
N VAL A 243 7.42 2.62 -4.29
CA VAL A 243 6.61 3.85 -4.43
C VAL A 243 5.59 3.78 -5.57
N SER A 244 5.50 2.65 -6.27
CA SER A 244 4.54 2.45 -7.36
C SER A 244 3.11 2.78 -6.89
N GLY A 245 2.37 3.52 -7.71
CA GLY A 245 1.02 4.01 -7.39
C GLY A 245 0.97 5.27 -6.52
N LEU A 246 2.12 5.77 -6.03
CA LEU A 246 2.21 7.05 -5.31
C LEU A 246 2.82 8.13 -6.19
N LYS A 247 2.33 9.36 -6.06
CA LYS A 247 2.90 10.55 -6.75
C LYS A 247 4.15 11.06 -6.03
N MET A 248 5.10 10.16 -5.79
CA MET A 248 6.39 10.47 -5.20
C MET A 248 7.45 10.68 -6.27
N GLU A 249 8.27 11.71 -6.10
CA GLU A 249 9.36 12.06 -7.01
C GLU A 249 10.72 11.77 -6.35
N GLN A 250 11.59 11.10 -7.10
CA GLN A 250 12.96 10.82 -6.66
C GLN A 250 13.72 12.13 -6.34
N ASN A 251 14.54 12.12 -5.33
CA ASN A 251 15.32 13.24 -4.80
C ASN A 251 14.50 14.43 -4.26
N THR A 252 13.16 14.36 -4.37
CA THR A 252 12.23 15.33 -3.82
C THR A 252 11.53 14.78 -2.58
N HIS A 253 11.05 13.55 -2.64
CA HIS A 253 10.27 12.89 -1.58
C HIS A 253 10.99 11.65 -1.00
N PHE A 254 11.86 11.00 -1.77
CA PHE A 254 12.61 9.81 -1.38
C PHE A 254 13.93 9.70 -2.16
N LEU A 255 14.83 8.83 -1.69
CA LEU A 255 16.00 8.40 -2.46
C LEU A 255 15.72 7.05 -3.10
N LEU A 256 15.93 6.96 -4.41
CA LEU A 256 15.84 5.72 -5.17
C LEU A 256 17.10 4.88 -4.97
N ALA A 257 16.90 3.57 -4.75
CA ALA A 257 17.96 2.56 -4.76
C ALA A 257 17.38 1.23 -5.26
N GLU A 258 18.04 0.61 -6.24
CA GLU A 258 17.63 -0.67 -6.84
C GLU A 258 18.59 -1.81 -6.48
N THR A 259 19.85 -1.48 -6.20
CA THR A 259 20.90 -2.45 -5.83
C THR A 259 21.32 -2.28 -4.37
N PRO A 260 21.88 -3.32 -3.73
CA PRO A 260 22.42 -3.20 -2.38
C PRO A 260 23.44 -2.06 -2.23
N GLU A 261 24.27 -1.84 -3.23
CA GLU A 261 25.29 -0.78 -3.27
C GLU A 261 24.65 0.61 -3.31
N GLU A 262 23.58 0.79 -4.08
CA GLU A 262 22.83 2.04 -4.13
C GLU A 262 22.12 2.30 -2.80
N PHE A 263 21.55 1.28 -2.14
CA PHE A 263 21.00 1.42 -0.79
C PHE A 263 22.05 1.90 0.20
N VAL A 264 23.24 1.28 0.20
CA VAL A 264 24.34 1.70 1.07
C VAL A 264 24.73 3.16 0.81
N THR A 265 24.83 3.56 -0.46
CA THR A 265 25.16 4.92 -0.87
C THR A 265 24.09 5.91 -0.42
N ALA A 266 22.81 5.63 -0.69
CA ALA A 266 21.69 6.50 -0.32
C ALA A 266 21.59 6.67 1.22
N ILE A 267 21.71 5.58 1.97
CA ILE A 267 21.67 5.58 3.43
C ILE A 267 22.84 6.38 4.01
N THR A 268 24.07 6.17 3.51
CA THR A 268 25.25 6.92 3.92
C THR A 268 25.07 8.40 3.64
N THR A 269 24.57 8.74 2.44
CA THR A 269 24.28 10.13 2.07
C THR A 269 23.28 10.79 3.05
N LEU A 270 22.22 10.07 3.43
CA LEU A 270 21.27 10.56 4.43
C LEU A 270 21.92 10.73 5.82
N CYS A 271 22.84 9.86 6.22
CA CYS A 271 23.54 10.02 7.50
C CYS A 271 24.43 11.26 7.54
N ASP A 272 25.02 11.64 6.41
CA ASP A 272 26.01 12.71 6.33
C ASP A 272 25.44 14.07 5.90
N ASN A 273 24.22 14.12 5.34
CA ASN A 273 23.63 15.33 4.78
C ASN A 273 22.33 15.73 5.48
N ASP A 274 22.46 16.61 6.48
CA ASP A 274 21.33 17.15 7.27
C ASP A 274 20.33 17.93 6.41
N LEU A 275 20.84 18.73 5.46
CA LEU A 275 19.99 19.53 4.58
C LEU A 275 19.11 18.65 3.71
N LEU A 276 19.69 17.60 3.12
CA LEU A 276 18.94 16.64 2.30
C LEU A 276 17.85 15.94 3.11
N ARG A 277 18.19 15.44 4.33
CA ARG A 277 17.18 14.83 5.22
C ARG A 277 16.01 15.76 5.48
N GLN A 278 16.31 17.01 5.86
CA GLN A 278 15.26 18.00 6.15
C GLN A 278 14.45 18.37 4.91
N THR A 279 15.07 18.43 3.74
CA THR A 279 14.40 18.73 2.48
C THR A 279 13.40 17.61 2.11
N LEU A 280 13.85 16.36 2.11
CA LEU A 280 12.97 15.20 1.84
C LEU A 280 11.83 15.12 2.85
N SER A 281 12.13 15.34 4.13
CA SER A 281 11.15 15.34 5.21
C SER A 281 10.04 16.39 5.00
N LYS A 282 10.42 17.64 4.74
CA LYS A 282 9.46 18.75 4.51
C LYS A 282 8.63 18.51 3.25
N ASN A 283 9.26 18.07 2.17
CA ASN A 283 8.57 17.80 0.90
C ASN A 283 7.60 16.62 1.04
N GLY A 284 8.03 15.53 1.70
CA GLY A 284 7.17 14.39 2.00
C GLY A 284 5.94 14.80 2.81
N ARG A 285 6.13 15.57 3.89
CA ARG A 285 5.01 16.09 4.69
C ARG A 285 4.05 16.97 3.88
N LYS A 286 4.58 17.86 3.04
CA LYS A 286 3.77 18.72 2.17
C LYS A 286 2.94 17.89 1.18
N LEU A 287 3.52 16.84 0.60
CA LEU A 287 2.80 15.92 -0.29
C LEU A 287 1.65 15.23 0.44
N ILE A 288 1.87 14.76 1.68
CA ILE A 288 0.83 14.15 2.51
C ILE A 288 -0.31 15.15 2.78
N GLU A 289 0.01 16.36 3.23
CA GLU A 289 -1.00 17.38 3.56
C GLU A 289 -1.85 17.77 2.35
N SER A 290 -1.24 17.83 1.17
CA SER A 290 -1.93 18.25 -0.06
C SER A 290 -2.71 17.14 -0.77
N ARG A 291 -2.30 15.87 -0.63
CA ARG A 291 -2.83 14.80 -1.49
C ARG A 291 -3.29 13.54 -0.74
N TYR A 292 -2.67 13.20 0.38
CA TYR A 292 -2.88 11.92 1.06
C TYR A 292 -3.44 12.07 2.48
N ASN A 293 -4.01 13.21 2.82
CA ASN A 293 -4.73 13.41 4.06
C ASN A 293 -6.19 12.89 3.91
N TRP A 294 -6.65 12.10 4.87
CA TRP A 294 -8.00 11.54 4.86
C TRP A 294 -9.11 12.58 4.71
N ASP A 295 -8.96 13.79 5.29
CA ASP A 295 -9.98 14.85 5.17
C ASP A 295 -10.15 15.29 3.70
N SER A 296 -9.04 15.43 2.96
CA SER A 296 -9.05 15.76 1.52
C SER A 296 -9.61 14.61 0.68
N ILE A 297 -9.23 13.37 1.01
CA ILE A 297 -9.68 12.16 0.31
C ILE A 297 -11.19 11.95 0.51
N ALA A 298 -11.69 12.15 1.73
CA ALA A 298 -13.13 12.08 2.00
C ALA A 298 -13.94 13.09 1.16
N THR A 299 -13.41 14.32 0.98
CA THR A 299 -14.03 15.32 0.11
C THR A 299 -14.03 14.88 -1.36
N MET A 300 -12.96 14.25 -1.84
CA MET A 300 -12.92 13.70 -3.20
C MET A 300 -13.96 12.59 -3.39
N LEU A 301 -14.06 11.66 -2.42
CA LEU A 301 -15.02 10.56 -2.47
C LEU A 301 -16.47 11.06 -2.40
N ASP A 302 -16.76 12.06 -1.56
CA ASP A 302 -18.06 12.72 -1.52
C ASP A 302 -18.45 13.31 -2.88
N GLY A 303 -17.50 13.94 -3.58
CA GLY A 303 -17.71 14.40 -4.95
C GLY A 303 -18.09 13.30 -5.94
N VAL A 304 -17.51 12.09 -5.79
CA VAL A 304 -17.89 10.92 -6.60
C VAL A 304 -19.32 10.48 -6.30
N TRP A 305 -19.69 10.41 -5.02
CA TRP A 305 -21.05 10.03 -4.62
C TRP A 305 -22.10 11.03 -5.13
N GLN A 306 -21.80 12.32 -5.04
CA GLN A 306 -22.71 13.37 -5.55
C GLN A 306 -22.90 13.25 -7.07
N LYS A 307 -21.84 13.05 -7.84
CA LYS A 307 -21.95 12.82 -9.30
C LYS A 307 -22.80 11.59 -9.60
N ALA A 308 -22.50 10.44 -8.97
CA ALA A 308 -23.21 9.19 -9.20
C ALA A 308 -24.68 9.26 -8.83
N SER A 309 -25.07 10.07 -7.81
CA SER A 309 -26.47 10.22 -7.38
C SER A 309 -27.33 11.08 -8.34
N HIS A 310 -26.71 11.84 -9.24
CA HIS A 310 -27.39 12.72 -10.20
C HIS A 310 -27.47 12.16 -11.62
N GLU A 311 -26.73 11.08 -11.92
CA GLU A 311 -26.84 10.31 -13.16
C GLU A 311 -27.94 9.22 -13.09
#